data_28114ed4f8a3c151125d2a67e32c3986
#
_entry.id   28114ed4f8a3c151125d2a67e32c3986
#
_cell.length_a   1.000
_cell.length_b   1.000
_cell.length_c   1.000
_cell.angle_alpha   90.00
_cell.angle_beta   90.00
_cell.angle_gamma   90.00
#
_symmetry.space_group_name_H-M   'P 1'
#
loop_
_entity.id
_entity.type
_entity.pdbx_description
1 polymer ?
#
loop_
_entity_poly.entity_id
_entity_poly.type
_entity_poly.pdbx_seq_one_letter_code
_entity_poly.pdbx_strand_id
1 'polypeptide(L)'
;MHDIIIIGGGIAGLSVGGRLSREANITLLEMEENLGHHTSSRSAAAFIEDYGNKTIRELNRCSKPYLQDKDVNVLSPRGSLFLAKKTEKEAFKRQCIEFAHDEISVDEAKKLVEIVDIKTAKYSAYREDILDIDTDKLLQHFTKIIKKNNHKIHTNSKVSKISFKNDKWLVETDDNSFSSDILVNASGAWVDEVALLAGVRPLGFSPLKRSMARVPAPENVINHKKWPMIHGVDESFYAKPDAGELIVSPSEETKSFPHDAWPAEEDLAQGIFNFEELVTFSVKRITSSWAGLRTFAPDRTLVIGHDPENPHFFWLAGQGGYGFQ
;
A
#
# COMPACT_ATOMS: atom_id res chain seq x y z
N MET A 1 -5.55 30.61 11.71
CA MET A 1 -5.61 29.19 11.31
C MET A 1 -5.21 29.17 9.84
N HIS A 2 -4.24 28.35 9.45
CA HIS A 2 -3.79 28.28 8.06
C HIS A 2 -4.79 27.54 7.19
N ASP A 3 -4.95 27.99 5.96
CA ASP A 3 -5.71 27.26 4.94
C ASP A 3 -4.78 26.30 4.20
N ILE A 4 -5.17 25.03 4.10
CA ILE A 4 -4.37 23.99 3.47
C ILE A 4 -5.20 23.28 2.39
N ILE A 5 -4.67 23.25 1.16
CA ILE A 5 -5.18 22.38 0.11
C ILE A 5 -4.34 21.10 0.09
N ILE A 6 -5.02 19.95 0.07
CA ILE A 6 -4.40 18.62 -0.07
C ILE A 6 -4.83 18.04 -1.42
N ILE A 7 -3.88 17.72 -2.28
CA ILE A 7 -4.14 17.07 -3.57
C ILE A 7 -3.90 15.57 -3.42
N GLY A 8 -4.97 14.77 -3.60
CA GLY A 8 -5.01 13.33 -3.52
C GLY A 8 -5.80 12.80 -2.32
N GLY A 9 -6.82 12.00 -2.58
CA GLY A 9 -7.71 11.37 -1.61
C GLY A 9 -7.33 9.93 -1.25
N GLY A 10 -6.07 9.54 -1.45
CA GLY A 10 -5.51 8.29 -0.96
C GLY A 10 -5.16 8.35 0.54
N ILE A 11 -4.55 7.26 1.06
CA ILE A 11 -4.21 7.16 2.49
C ILE A 11 -3.31 8.32 2.95
N ALA A 12 -2.38 8.79 2.13
CA ALA A 12 -1.50 9.90 2.48
C ALA A 12 -2.30 11.20 2.71
N GLY A 13 -3.13 11.59 1.74
CA GLY A 13 -3.94 12.82 1.85
C GLY A 13 -5.00 12.74 2.93
N LEU A 14 -5.66 11.59 3.08
CA LEU A 14 -6.68 11.40 4.12
C LEU A 14 -6.06 11.41 5.53
N SER A 15 -4.90 10.79 5.72
CA SER A 15 -4.24 10.77 7.04
C SER A 15 -3.78 12.15 7.47
N VAL A 16 -3.12 12.91 6.60
CA VAL A 16 -2.69 14.28 6.93
C VAL A 16 -3.89 15.20 7.11
N GLY A 17 -4.92 15.10 6.26
CA GLY A 17 -6.17 15.86 6.40
C GLY A 17 -6.86 15.60 7.72
N GLY A 18 -6.99 14.32 8.11
CA GLY A 18 -7.57 13.93 9.40
C GLY A 18 -6.76 14.47 10.59
N ARG A 19 -5.44 14.38 10.53
CA ARG A 19 -4.55 14.84 11.62
C ARG A 19 -4.55 16.35 11.79
N LEU A 20 -4.53 17.09 10.69
CA LEU A 20 -4.47 18.55 10.72
C LEU A 20 -5.86 19.23 10.88
N SER A 21 -6.94 18.49 10.71
CA SER A 21 -8.31 19.04 10.68
C SER A 21 -8.77 19.75 11.96
N ARG A 22 -8.04 19.65 13.06
CA ARG A 22 -8.33 20.40 14.32
C ARG A 22 -7.55 21.71 14.40
N GLU A 23 -6.50 21.87 13.60
CA GLU A 23 -5.53 22.96 13.71
C GLU A 23 -5.51 23.86 12.49
N ALA A 24 -6.02 23.38 11.35
CA ALA A 24 -6.04 24.09 10.08
C ALA A 24 -7.37 23.91 9.33
N ASN A 25 -7.67 24.81 8.42
CA ASN A 25 -8.78 24.66 7.47
C ASN A 25 -8.34 23.77 6.31
N ILE A 26 -8.99 22.63 6.15
CA ILE A 26 -8.61 21.62 5.12
C ILE A 26 -9.57 21.64 3.95
N THR A 27 -9.03 21.71 2.75
CA THR A 27 -9.72 21.39 1.50
C THR A 27 -8.98 20.25 0.82
N LEU A 28 -9.60 19.08 0.70
CA LEU A 28 -9.02 17.92 0.04
C LEU A 28 -9.64 17.77 -1.35
N LEU A 29 -8.78 17.65 -2.36
CA LEU A 29 -9.17 17.47 -3.77
C LEU A 29 -8.77 16.08 -4.24
N GLU A 30 -9.74 15.30 -4.73
CA GLU A 30 -9.55 13.98 -5.31
C GLU A 30 -10.09 13.99 -6.76
N MET A 31 -9.31 13.48 -7.70
CA MET A 31 -9.70 13.48 -9.11
C MET A 31 -10.79 12.44 -9.43
N GLU A 32 -10.84 11.36 -8.67
CA GLU A 32 -11.79 10.27 -8.88
C GLU A 32 -13.10 10.50 -8.11
N GLU A 33 -14.12 9.72 -8.43
CA GLU A 33 -15.40 9.73 -7.71
C GLU A 33 -15.24 9.22 -6.27
N ASN A 34 -14.38 8.22 -6.08
CA ASN A 34 -14.20 7.54 -4.81
C ASN A 34 -12.81 7.80 -4.20
N LEU A 35 -12.78 8.03 -2.89
CA LEU A 35 -11.53 8.15 -2.15
C LEU A 35 -10.76 6.82 -2.16
N GLY A 36 -9.44 6.89 -2.25
CA GLY A 36 -8.59 5.72 -2.27
C GLY A 36 -8.63 4.90 -3.55
N HIS A 37 -9.27 5.38 -4.62
CA HIS A 37 -9.56 4.66 -5.86
C HIS A 37 -8.35 3.88 -6.43
N HIS A 38 -7.18 4.47 -6.43
CA HIS A 38 -5.96 3.87 -6.97
C HIS A 38 -5.27 2.94 -5.95
N THR A 39 -4.00 3.17 -5.67
CA THR A 39 -3.14 2.26 -4.88
C THR A 39 -3.70 1.93 -3.50
N SER A 40 -4.39 2.86 -2.85
CA SER A 40 -4.89 2.67 -1.48
C SER A 40 -5.96 1.58 -1.37
N SER A 41 -6.89 1.45 -2.32
CA SER A 41 -7.89 0.36 -2.32
C SER A 41 -7.37 -0.95 -2.92
N ARG A 42 -6.15 -0.95 -3.43
CA ARG A 42 -5.57 -2.10 -4.18
C ARG A 42 -4.46 -2.80 -3.41
N SER A 43 -4.32 -2.53 -2.12
CA SER A 43 -3.27 -3.07 -1.26
C SER A 43 -3.65 -4.43 -0.70
N ALA A 44 -2.68 -5.35 -0.59
CA ALA A 44 -2.81 -6.57 0.20
C ALA A 44 -2.75 -6.27 1.71
N ALA A 45 -2.18 -5.15 2.09
CA ALA A 45 -2.14 -4.53 3.39
C ALA A 45 -1.80 -5.47 4.56
N ALA A 46 -0.53 -5.81 4.66
CA ALA A 46 0.04 -6.39 5.87
C ALA A 46 0.82 -5.31 6.63
N PHE A 47 0.76 -5.33 7.96
CA PHE A 47 1.64 -4.57 8.84
C PHE A 47 2.85 -5.44 9.17
N ILE A 48 4.01 -5.06 8.64
CA ILE A 48 5.29 -5.72 8.85
C ILE A 48 6.27 -4.69 9.38
N GLU A 49 6.48 -4.67 10.69
CA GLU A 49 7.27 -3.62 11.36
C GLU A 49 8.67 -3.43 10.77
N ASP A 50 9.31 -4.55 10.39
CA ASP A 50 10.66 -4.55 9.84
C ASP A 50 10.73 -4.44 8.31
N TYR A 51 9.61 -4.13 7.64
CA TYR A 51 9.58 -3.94 6.19
C TYR A 51 10.11 -2.55 5.80
N GLY A 52 10.94 -2.53 4.77
CA GLY A 52 11.54 -1.31 4.23
C GLY A 52 12.93 -0.98 4.84
N ASN A 53 13.45 0.19 4.47
CA ASN A 53 14.72 0.69 4.98
C ASN A 53 14.61 1.17 6.45
N LYS A 54 15.75 1.59 7.04
CA LYS A 54 15.80 2.01 8.45
C LYS A 54 14.76 3.09 8.80
N THR A 55 14.60 4.10 7.95
CA THR A 55 13.65 5.20 8.18
C THR A 55 12.21 4.69 8.14
N ILE A 56 11.88 3.81 7.19
CA ILE A 56 10.55 3.21 7.10
C ILE A 56 10.24 2.37 8.33
N ARG A 57 11.18 1.55 8.79
CA ARG A 57 11.03 0.73 10.01
C ARG A 57 10.76 1.58 11.25
N GLU A 58 11.43 2.73 11.39
CA GLU A 58 11.14 3.68 12.49
C GLU A 58 9.73 4.26 12.37
N LEU A 59 9.30 4.65 11.18
CA LEU A 59 7.94 5.15 10.95
C LEU A 59 6.89 4.07 11.27
N ASN A 60 7.12 2.82 10.87
CA ASN A 60 6.24 1.69 11.19
C ASN A 60 6.08 1.53 12.70
N ARG A 61 7.19 1.57 13.47
CA ARG A 61 7.16 1.50 14.94
C ARG A 61 6.36 2.65 15.56
N CYS A 62 6.55 3.87 15.03
CA CYS A 62 5.80 5.05 15.50
C CYS A 62 4.30 4.97 15.17
N SER A 63 3.93 4.35 14.06
CA SER A 63 2.53 4.22 13.61
C SER A 63 1.77 3.14 14.38
N LYS A 64 2.44 2.05 14.79
CA LYS A 64 1.81 0.88 15.40
C LYS A 64 0.87 1.20 16.57
N PRO A 65 1.25 2.01 17.57
CA PRO A 65 0.35 2.36 18.68
C PRO A 65 -0.93 3.05 18.22
N TYR A 66 -0.84 3.91 17.21
CA TYR A 66 -2.02 4.58 16.65
C TYR A 66 -2.95 3.59 15.94
N LEU A 67 -2.40 2.69 15.13
CA LEU A 67 -3.19 1.69 14.40
C LEU A 67 -3.83 0.66 15.32
N GLN A 68 -3.24 0.42 16.52
CA GLN A 68 -3.76 -0.46 17.56
C GLN A 68 -4.73 0.24 18.52
N ASP A 69 -4.80 1.58 18.49
CA ASP A 69 -5.70 2.32 19.37
C ASP A 69 -7.15 1.83 19.21
N LYS A 70 -7.89 1.73 20.33
CA LYS A 70 -9.25 1.18 20.35
C LYS A 70 -10.25 1.91 19.45
N ASP A 71 -10.03 3.19 19.19
CA ASP A 71 -10.90 4.02 18.35
C ASP A 71 -10.55 3.89 16.86
N VAL A 72 -9.34 3.42 16.55
CA VAL A 72 -8.85 3.09 15.19
C VAL A 72 -9.04 1.61 14.91
N ASN A 73 -8.37 0.76 15.68
CA ASN A 73 -8.51 -0.70 15.74
C ASN A 73 -8.60 -1.37 14.34
N VAL A 74 -7.57 -1.14 13.54
CA VAL A 74 -7.50 -1.64 12.16
C VAL A 74 -6.56 -2.82 11.97
N LEU A 75 -5.85 -3.23 13.04
CA LEU A 75 -4.91 -4.34 12.98
C LEU A 75 -5.55 -5.63 13.51
N SER A 76 -5.27 -6.74 12.84
CA SER A 76 -5.67 -8.08 13.29
C SER A 76 -4.56 -9.10 13.03
N PRO A 77 -4.44 -10.18 13.86
CA PRO A 77 -3.42 -11.20 13.68
C PRO A 77 -3.48 -11.86 12.30
N ARG A 78 -2.31 -12.04 11.67
CA ARG A 78 -2.19 -12.76 10.39
C ARG A 78 -1.06 -13.79 10.40
N GLY A 79 0.14 -13.40 10.81
CA GLY A 79 1.36 -14.17 10.63
C GLY A 79 1.88 -14.14 9.18
N SER A 80 3.11 -14.62 9.00
CA SER A 80 3.75 -14.74 7.70
C SER A 80 4.51 -16.06 7.61
N LEU A 81 4.36 -16.77 6.49
CA LEU A 81 4.99 -18.07 6.22
C LEU A 81 5.83 -17.96 4.94
N PHE A 82 7.14 -18.13 5.05
CA PHE A 82 8.02 -18.32 3.91
C PHE A 82 8.07 -19.80 3.52
N LEU A 83 8.02 -20.06 2.22
CA LEU A 83 8.21 -21.38 1.64
C LEU A 83 9.30 -21.31 0.56
N ALA A 84 10.15 -22.33 0.50
CA ALA A 84 11.22 -22.39 -0.50
C ALA A 84 11.46 -23.81 -0.98
N LYS A 85 11.88 -23.93 -2.27
CA LYS A 85 12.34 -25.17 -2.89
C LYS A 85 13.78 -25.49 -2.46
N LYS A 86 14.20 -26.72 -2.74
CA LYS A 86 15.59 -27.18 -2.42
C LYS A 86 16.68 -26.29 -3.04
N THR A 87 16.42 -25.78 -4.22
CA THR A 87 17.36 -24.91 -4.98
C THR A 87 17.46 -23.49 -4.44
N GLU A 88 16.53 -23.08 -3.57
CA GLU A 88 16.38 -21.70 -3.09
C GLU A 88 16.94 -21.49 -1.68
N LYS A 89 17.75 -22.42 -1.18
CA LYS A 89 18.25 -22.45 0.22
C LYS A 89 18.92 -21.15 0.67
N GLU A 90 19.79 -20.60 -0.17
CA GLU A 90 20.56 -19.40 0.18
C GLU A 90 19.67 -18.15 0.21
N ALA A 91 18.74 -18.02 -0.73
CA ALA A 91 17.74 -16.95 -0.75
C ALA A 91 16.84 -17.05 0.49
N PHE A 92 16.37 -18.26 0.81
CA PHE A 92 15.55 -18.51 2.00
C PHE A 92 16.25 -18.06 3.29
N LYS A 93 17.49 -18.49 3.52
CA LYS A 93 18.24 -18.10 4.73
C LYS A 93 18.45 -16.60 4.83
N ARG A 94 18.81 -15.94 3.74
CA ARG A 94 18.97 -14.49 3.68
C ARG A 94 17.68 -13.78 4.10
N GLN A 95 16.55 -14.20 3.54
CA GLN A 95 15.25 -13.58 3.86
C GLN A 95 14.75 -13.88 5.27
N CYS A 96 15.00 -15.08 5.81
CA CYS A 96 14.69 -15.37 7.21
C CYS A 96 15.39 -14.38 8.17
N ILE A 97 16.65 -14.07 7.91
CA ILE A 97 17.42 -13.08 8.70
C ILE A 97 16.85 -11.67 8.49
N GLU A 98 16.61 -11.29 7.23
CA GLU A 98 16.14 -9.94 6.86
C GLU A 98 14.78 -9.61 7.48
N PHE A 99 13.84 -10.57 7.47
CA PHE A 99 12.48 -10.39 7.94
C PHE A 99 12.21 -11.05 9.30
N ALA A 100 13.26 -11.48 10.01
CA ALA A 100 13.18 -12.07 11.35
C ALA A 100 12.15 -13.21 11.44
N HIS A 101 12.19 -14.16 10.49
CA HIS A 101 11.36 -15.36 10.52
C HIS A 101 12.13 -16.51 11.14
N ASP A 102 11.47 -17.26 12.02
CA ASP A 102 12.00 -18.48 12.62
C ASP A 102 11.82 -19.67 11.68
N GLU A 103 12.92 -20.42 11.43
CA GLU A 103 12.82 -21.65 10.63
C GLU A 103 11.96 -22.67 11.36
N ILE A 104 11.01 -23.25 10.64
CA ILE A 104 10.15 -24.36 11.11
C ILE A 104 10.24 -25.52 10.13
N SER A 105 9.84 -26.71 10.55
CA SER A 105 9.71 -27.85 9.63
C SER A 105 8.58 -27.64 8.62
N VAL A 106 8.72 -28.22 7.42
CA VAL A 106 7.67 -28.16 6.40
C VAL A 106 6.38 -28.85 6.85
N ASP A 107 6.50 -29.85 7.76
CA ASP A 107 5.33 -30.48 8.38
C ASP A 107 4.60 -29.54 9.34
N GLU A 108 5.30 -28.65 10.05
CA GLU A 108 4.69 -27.58 10.84
C GLU A 108 4.06 -26.53 9.93
N ALA A 109 4.73 -26.14 8.85
CA ALA A 109 4.15 -25.24 7.85
C ALA A 109 2.85 -25.79 7.27
N LYS A 110 2.80 -27.12 7.00
CA LYS A 110 1.58 -27.79 6.53
C LYS A 110 0.46 -27.80 7.55
N LYS A 111 0.76 -27.77 8.85
CA LYS A 111 -0.28 -27.62 9.89
C LYS A 111 -0.87 -26.21 9.93
N LEU A 112 -0.06 -25.19 9.57
CA LEU A 112 -0.52 -23.81 9.45
C LEU A 112 -1.32 -23.57 8.17
N VAL A 113 -0.88 -24.21 7.06
CA VAL A 113 -1.45 -24.07 5.72
C VAL A 113 -1.55 -25.46 5.08
N GLU A 114 -2.71 -26.06 5.14
CA GLU A 114 -2.95 -27.48 4.81
C GLU A 114 -2.57 -27.84 3.36
N ILE A 115 -2.54 -26.86 2.48
CA ILE A 115 -2.19 -27.06 1.06
C ILE A 115 -0.68 -27.02 0.78
N VAL A 116 0.18 -26.82 1.76
CA VAL A 116 1.65 -26.87 1.54
C VAL A 116 2.05 -28.22 0.98
N ASP A 117 2.77 -28.23 -0.14
CA ASP A 117 3.29 -29.45 -0.74
C ASP A 117 4.68 -29.78 -0.18
N ILE A 118 4.74 -30.76 0.73
CA ILE A 118 5.98 -31.25 1.35
C ILE A 118 6.96 -31.90 0.35
N LYS A 119 6.48 -32.24 -0.87
CA LYS A 119 7.34 -32.81 -1.92
C LYS A 119 8.18 -31.73 -2.60
N THR A 120 7.66 -30.53 -2.73
CA THR A 120 8.31 -29.40 -3.43
C THR A 120 8.89 -28.39 -2.44
N ALA A 121 8.16 -27.95 -1.46
CA ALA A 121 8.66 -27.12 -0.35
C ALA A 121 9.67 -27.94 0.49
N LYS A 122 10.86 -27.41 0.68
CA LYS A 122 11.96 -28.05 1.45
C LYS A 122 12.42 -27.20 2.61
N TYR A 123 12.13 -25.92 2.59
CA TYR A 123 12.42 -24.99 3.66
C TYR A 123 11.16 -24.19 3.96
N SER A 124 10.94 -23.90 5.22
CA SER A 124 9.85 -23.06 5.70
C SER A 124 10.26 -22.28 6.94
N ALA A 125 9.78 -21.05 7.05
CA ALA A 125 9.97 -20.21 8.22
C ALA A 125 8.67 -19.45 8.52
N TYR A 126 8.40 -19.20 9.79
CA TYR A 126 7.17 -18.58 10.24
C TYR A 126 7.47 -17.40 11.17
N ARG A 127 6.64 -16.39 11.07
CA ARG A 127 6.62 -15.25 11.99
C ARG A 127 5.19 -14.93 12.38
N GLU A 128 4.89 -14.95 13.67
CA GLU A 128 3.52 -14.82 14.19
C GLU A 128 3.03 -13.37 14.29
N ASP A 129 3.93 -12.42 14.58
CA ASP A 129 3.59 -11.03 14.94
C ASP A 129 3.27 -10.11 13.75
N ILE A 130 3.14 -10.66 12.54
CA ILE A 130 2.66 -9.96 11.36
C ILE A 130 1.14 -9.79 11.45
N LEU A 131 0.65 -8.60 11.09
CA LEU A 131 -0.76 -8.25 11.23
C LEU A 131 -1.36 -7.89 9.86
N ASP A 132 -2.65 -8.11 9.70
CA ASP A 132 -3.43 -7.49 8.62
C ASP A 132 -3.82 -6.07 8.99
N ILE A 133 -3.95 -5.21 7.99
CA ILE A 133 -4.52 -3.88 8.12
C ILE A 133 -5.87 -3.84 7.41
N ASP A 134 -6.92 -3.43 8.09
CA ASP A 134 -8.20 -3.08 7.48
C ASP A 134 -8.08 -1.70 6.83
N THR A 135 -7.72 -1.71 5.55
CA THR A 135 -7.46 -0.48 4.77
C THR A 135 -8.69 0.38 4.58
N ASP A 136 -9.85 -0.24 4.34
CA ASP A 136 -11.11 0.48 4.16
C ASP A 136 -11.52 1.19 5.47
N LYS A 137 -11.45 0.48 6.59
CA LYS A 137 -11.74 1.06 7.89
C LYS A 137 -10.81 2.23 8.22
N LEU A 138 -9.51 2.15 7.86
CA LEU A 138 -8.56 3.23 8.10
C LEU A 138 -8.84 4.45 7.22
N LEU A 139 -9.15 4.27 5.93
CA LEU A 139 -9.56 5.34 5.04
C LEU A 139 -10.84 6.02 5.54
N GLN A 140 -11.84 5.23 5.94
CA GLN A 140 -13.09 5.74 6.52
C GLN A 140 -12.87 6.48 7.84
N HIS A 141 -11.95 5.99 8.68
CA HIS A 141 -11.61 6.65 9.95
C HIS A 141 -11.13 8.08 9.72
N PHE A 142 -10.14 8.30 8.86
CA PHE A 142 -9.65 9.65 8.54
C PHE A 142 -10.71 10.51 7.84
N THR A 143 -11.46 9.92 6.90
CA THR A 143 -12.58 10.61 6.24
C THR A 143 -13.61 11.13 7.23
N LYS A 144 -14.00 10.32 8.23
CA LYS A 144 -14.92 10.70 9.29
C LYS A 144 -14.37 11.85 10.14
N ILE A 145 -13.07 11.83 10.45
CA ILE A 145 -12.43 12.92 11.23
C ILE A 145 -12.49 14.25 10.45
N ILE A 146 -12.13 14.25 9.18
CA ILE A 146 -12.18 15.44 8.31
C ILE A 146 -13.60 16.01 8.28
N LYS A 147 -14.61 15.15 8.00
CA LYS A 147 -16.02 15.56 7.94
C LYS A 147 -16.57 16.03 9.29
N LYS A 148 -16.22 15.36 10.39
CA LYS A 148 -16.64 15.75 11.75
C LYS A 148 -16.14 17.15 12.14
N ASN A 149 -14.99 17.55 11.63
CA ASN A 149 -14.41 18.88 11.85
C ASN A 149 -14.89 19.92 10.81
N ASN A 150 -15.96 19.60 10.04
CA ASN A 150 -16.59 20.46 9.03
C ASN A 150 -15.68 20.89 7.86
N HIS A 151 -14.66 20.10 7.53
CA HIS A 151 -13.81 20.35 6.37
C HIS A 151 -14.36 19.70 5.10
N LYS A 152 -13.90 20.19 3.95
CA LYS A 152 -14.43 19.82 2.64
C LYS A 152 -13.55 18.79 1.97
N ILE A 153 -14.19 17.76 1.42
CA ILE A 153 -13.59 16.78 0.53
C ILE A 153 -14.34 16.89 -0.80
N HIS A 154 -13.62 17.21 -1.85
CA HIS A 154 -14.13 17.32 -3.21
C HIS A 154 -13.61 16.14 -4.02
N THR A 155 -14.50 15.26 -4.42
CA THR A 155 -14.26 14.19 -5.41
C THR A 155 -14.59 14.71 -6.81
N ASN A 156 -14.22 13.97 -7.87
CA ASN A 156 -14.34 14.42 -9.27
C ASN A 156 -13.71 15.81 -9.49
N SER A 157 -12.60 16.09 -8.78
CA SER A 157 -11.97 17.40 -8.74
C SER A 157 -10.51 17.31 -9.18
N LYS A 158 -10.32 16.90 -10.45
CA LYS A 158 -9.00 16.84 -11.08
C LYS A 158 -8.41 18.25 -11.15
N VAL A 159 -7.23 18.40 -10.58
CA VAL A 159 -6.50 19.67 -10.64
C VAL A 159 -5.93 19.85 -12.05
N SER A 160 -6.27 20.97 -12.68
CA SER A 160 -5.84 21.32 -14.04
C SER A 160 -4.80 22.42 -14.07
N LYS A 161 -4.79 23.29 -13.05
CA LYS A 161 -3.81 24.39 -12.97
C LYS A 161 -3.50 24.78 -11.54
N ILE A 162 -2.23 25.12 -11.29
CA ILE A 162 -1.74 25.61 -10.00
C ILE A 162 -0.90 26.86 -10.22
N SER A 163 -1.08 27.87 -9.39
CA SER A 163 -0.24 29.07 -9.40
C SER A 163 -0.05 29.61 -7.99
N PHE A 164 1.10 30.24 -7.74
CA PHE A 164 1.41 30.89 -6.46
C PHE A 164 1.49 32.40 -6.69
N LYS A 165 0.63 33.15 -6.00
CA LYS A 165 0.56 34.63 -6.13
C LYS A 165 0.13 35.22 -4.79
N ASN A 166 0.74 36.36 -4.41
CA ASN A 166 0.42 37.09 -3.18
C ASN A 166 0.45 36.18 -1.94
N ASP A 167 1.47 35.33 -1.83
CA ASP A 167 1.70 34.37 -0.75
C ASP A 167 0.58 33.33 -0.59
N LYS A 168 -0.20 33.08 -1.65
CA LYS A 168 -1.27 32.07 -1.68
C LYS A 168 -1.14 31.19 -2.90
N TRP A 169 -1.42 29.91 -2.69
CA TRP A 169 -1.70 28.99 -3.78
C TRP A 169 -3.11 29.26 -4.33
N LEU A 170 -3.24 29.24 -5.64
CA LEU A 170 -4.49 29.19 -6.36
C LEU A 170 -4.51 27.87 -7.14
N VAL A 171 -5.45 26.99 -6.83
CA VAL A 171 -5.61 25.66 -7.43
C VAL A 171 -6.94 25.64 -8.18
N GLU A 172 -6.88 25.36 -9.48
CA GLU A 172 -8.03 25.34 -10.35
C GLU A 172 -8.35 23.88 -10.76
N THR A 173 -9.61 23.53 -10.71
CA THR A 173 -10.21 22.31 -11.31
C THR A 173 -11.10 22.76 -12.45
N ASP A 174 -11.73 21.82 -13.18
CA ASP A 174 -12.60 22.19 -14.30
C ASP A 174 -13.77 23.09 -13.85
N ASP A 175 -14.31 22.88 -12.64
CA ASP A 175 -15.51 23.58 -12.18
C ASP A 175 -15.26 24.60 -11.07
N ASN A 176 -14.11 24.57 -10.40
CA ASN A 176 -13.88 25.33 -9.17
C ASN A 176 -12.46 25.90 -9.09
N SER A 177 -12.31 26.90 -8.23
CA SER A 177 -11.02 27.47 -7.86
C SER A 177 -10.92 27.56 -6.34
N PHE A 178 -9.76 27.19 -5.81
CA PHE A 178 -9.47 27.14 -4.38
C PHE A 178 -8.20 27.90 -4.06
N SER A 179 -8.15 28.52 -2.88
CA SER A 179 -6.95 29.25 -2.42
C SER A 179 -6.49 28.74 -1.06
N SER A 180 -5.17 28.68 -0.84
CA SER A 180 -4.60 28.23 0.45
C SER A 180 -3.24 28.87 0.72
N ASP A 181 -2.83 28.81 2.00
CA ASP A 181 -1.47 29.21 2.43
C ASP A 181 -0.45 28.12 2.10
N ILE A 182 -0.88 26.85 2.25
CA ILE A 182 -0.02 25.67 2.05
C ILE A 182 -0.70 24.72 1.06
N LEU A 183 0.09 24.16 0.17
CA LEU A 183 -0.30 23.12 -0.76
C LEU A 183 0.40 21.81 -0.39
N VAL A 184 -0.36 20.79 -0.04
CA VAL A 184 0.16 19.44 0.24
C VAL A 184 -0.01 18.57 -1.00
N ASN A 185 1.09 18.09 -1.55
CA ASN A 185 1.09 17.14 -2.66
C ASN A 185 1.12 15.71 -2.12
N ALA A 186 -0.06 15.07 -2.08
CA ALA A 186 -0.29 13.68 -1.68
C ALA A 186 -0.87 12.83 -2.82
N SER A 187 -0.55 13.20 -4.08
CA SER A 187 -1.19 12.69 -5.30
C SER A 187 -0.63 11.33 -5.79
N GLY A 188 0.08 10.59 -4.94
CA GLY A 188 0.52 9.22 -5.22
C GLY A 188 1.38 9.13 -6.48
N ALA A 189 0.92 8.40 -7.51
CA ALA A 189 1.66 8.23 -8.75
C ALA A 189 1.82 9.55 -9.54
N TRP A 190 0.91 10.50 -9.38
CA TRP A 190 0.91 11.81 -10.08
C TRP A 190 1.74 12.88 -9.38
N VAL A 191 2.52 12.53 -8.37
CA VAL A 191 3.24 13.48 -7.52
C VAL A 191 4.17 14.41 -8.29
N ASP A 192 4.93 13.92 -9.26
CA ASP A 192 5.84 14.74 -10.08
C ASP A 192 5.05 15.61 -11.09
N GLU A 193 3.92 15.14 -11.62
CA GLU A 193 3.04 15.92 -12.50
C GLU A 193 2.41 17.09 -11.76
N VAL A 194 1.91 16.88 -10.54
CA VAL A 194 1.37 17.93 -9.67
C VAL A 194 2.45 18.93 -9.28
N ALA A 195 3.67 18.48 -9.01
CA ALA A 195 4.79 19.39 -8.75
C ALA A 195 5.09 20.28 -9.95
N LEU A 196 5.13 19.72 -11.17
CA LEU A 196 5.29 20.48 -12.41
C LEU A 196 4.19 21.51 -12.61
N LEU A 197 2.92 21.14 -12.37
CA LEU A 197 1.79 22.07 -12.45
C LEU A 197 1.95 23.25 -11.45
N ALA A 198 2.54 22.99 -10.29
CA ALA A 198 2.81 24.00 -9.27
C ALA A 198 4.07 24.82 -9.54
N GLY A 199 4.83 24.55 -10.60
CA GLY A 199 6.12 25.17 -10.87
C GLY A 199 7.22 24.74 -9.90
N VAL A 200 7.04 23.60 -9.20
CA VAL A 200 8.00 23.01 -8.27
C VAL A 200 8.80 21.93 -9.00
N ARG A 201 10.09 21.86 -8.72
CA ARG A 201 10.98 20.89 -9.36
C ARG A 201 10.60 19.45 -8.95
N PRO A 202 10.33 18.54 -9.92
CA PRO A 202 10.08 17.14 -9.63
C PRO A 202 11.27 16.44 -8.95
N LEU A 203 10.98 15.47 -8.09
CA LEU A 203 12.01 14.72 -7.36
C LEU A 203 12.36 13.38 -8.03
N GLY A 204 11.70 13.01 -9.13
CA GLY A 204 11.99 11.80 -9.90
C GLY A 204 11.36 10.54 -9.32
N PHE A 205 10.15 10.66 -8.85
CA PHE A 205 9.40 9.50 -8.36
C PHE A 205 9.14 8.48 -9.47
N SER A 206 9.15 7.21 -9.09
CA SER A 206 8.90 6.09 -9.99
C SER A 206 7.69 5.29 -9.54
N PRO A 207 6.56 5.35 -10.27
CA PRO A 207 5.45 4.41 -10.08
C PRO A 207 5.85 3.01 -10.54
N LEU A 208 5.70 2.03 -9.66
CA LEU A 208 5.97 0.62 -9.94
C LEU A 208 4.67 -0.18 -9.81
N LYS A 209 4.31 -0.91 -10.87
CA LYS A 209 3.08 -1.71 -10.93
C LYS A 209 3.19 -2.92 -10.00
N ARG A 210 2.12 -3.19 -9.26
CA ARG A 210 1.93 -4.38 -8.44
C ARG A 210 0.54 -4.96 -8.74
N SER A 211 0.51 -6.18 -9.26
CA SER A 211 -0.72 -6.87 -9.67
C SER A 211 -1.19 -7.88 -8.63
N MET A 212 -2.47 -8.14 -8.63
CA MET A 212 -3.13 -9.12 -7.76
C MET A 212 -4.21 -9.86 -8.52
N ALA A 213 -4.28 -11.18 -8.32
CA ALA A 213 -5.39 -12.02 -8.70
C ALA A 213 -6.16 -12.46 -7.45
N ARG A 214 -7.48 -12.41 -7.49
CA ARG A 214 -8.33 -13.11 -6.53
C ARG A 214 -8.74 -14.45 -7.12
N VAL A 215 -8.59 -15.51 -6.34
CA VAL A 215 -8.87 -16.88 -6.75
C VAL A 215 -9.72 -17.58 -5.69
N PRO A 216 -10.63 -18.50 -6.07
CA PRO A 216 -11.41 -19.26 -5.10
C PRO A 216 -10.49 -19.97 -4.10
N ALA A 217 -10.85 -19.98 -2.83
CA ALA A 217 -10.17 -20.79 -1.83
C ALA A 217 -10.39 -22.29 -2.10
N PRO A 218 -9.48 -23.18 -1.64
CA PRO A 218 -9.65 -24.64 -1.77
C PRO A 218 -10.94 -25.12 -1.09
N GLU A 219 -11.78 -25.85 -1.81
CA GLU A 219 -13.13 -26.28 -1.35
C GLU A 219 -13.09 -27.16 -0.09
N ASN A 220 -12.02 -27.95 0.08
CA ASN A 220 -11.89 -28.92 1.17
C ASN A 220 -11.17 -28.37 2.41
N VAL A 221 -10.94 -27.06 2.49
CA VAL A 221 -10.21 -26.43 3.58
C VAL A 221 -11.11 -25.43 4.31
N ILE A 222 -11.46 -25.75 5.55
CA ILE A 222 -12.40 -24.95 6.35
C ILE A 222 -11.70 -23.72 6.97
N ASN A 223 -10.42 -23.84 7.32
CA ASN A 223 -9.71 -22.84 8.12
C ASN A 223 -8.84 -21.87 7.29
N HIS A 224 -8.97 -21.86 5.96
CA HIS A 224 -8.13 -21.00 5.09
C HIS A 224 -8.14 -19.51 5.52
N LYS A 225 -9.22 -19.01 6.10
CA LYS A 225 -9.31 -17.62 6.61
C LYS A 225 -8.27 -17.27 7.68
N LYS A 226 -7.74 -18.30 8.36
CA LYS A 226 -6.72 -18.14 9.43
C LYS A 226 -5.30 -18.34 8.93
N TRP A 227 -5.11 -18.68 7.66
CA TRP A 227 -3.78 -18.89 7.13
C TRP A 227 -2.94 -17.63 7.25
N PRO A 228 -1.65 -17.76 7.57
CA PRO A 228 -0.71 -16.65 7.46
C PRO A 228 -0.61 -16.20 6.00
N MET A 229 -0.06 -15.02 5.80
CA MET A 229 0.39 -14.59 4.48
C MET A 229 1.53 -15.49 4.03
N ILE A 230 1.40 -16.11 2.86
CA ILE A 230 2.35 -17.07 2.30
C ILE A 230 3.24 -16.31 1.32
N HIS A 231 4.54 -16.51 1.41
CA HIS A 231 5.51 -15.89 0.50
C HIS A 231 6.43 -16.95 -0.11
N GLY A 232 6.72 -16.81 -1.38
CA GLY A 232 7.89 -17.41 -2.00
C GLY A 232 9.12 -16.53 -1.72
N VAL A 233 10.31 -17.12 -1.83
CA VAL A 233 11.57 -16.38 -1.68
C VAL A 233 11.83 -15.46 -2.86
N ASP A 234 12.70 -14.45 -2.64
CA ASP A 234 13.07 -13.41 -3.62
C ASP A 234 11.84 -12.71 -4.24
N GLU A 235 10.80 -12.49 -3.40
CA GLU A 235 9.54 -11.87 -3.82
C GLU A 235 8.91 -12.55 -5.05
N SER A 236 9.07 -13.88 -5.21
CA SER A 236 8.54 -14.61 -6.36
C SER A 236 7.00 -14.65 -6.41
N PHE A 237 6.34 -14.58 -5.27
CA PHE A 237 4.91 -14.36 -5.08
C PHE A 237 4.60 -14.08 -3.61
N TYR A 238 3.41 -13.59 -3.37
CA TYR A 238 2.75 -13.74 -2.08
C TYR A 238 1.27 -14.10 -2.26
N ALA A 239 0.71 -14.80 -1.27
CA ALA A 239 -0.71 -15.15 -1.23
C ALA A 239 -1.26 -14.99 0.18
N LYS A 240 -2.51 -14.57 0.31
CA LYS A 240 -3.20 -14.53 1.61
C LYS A 240 -4.71 -14.67 1.46
N PRO A 241 -5.41 -15.11 2.51
CA PRO A 241 -6.87 -15.07 2.54
C PRO A 241 -7.41 -13.65 2.48
N ASP A 242 -8.44 -13.45 1.68
CA ASP A 242 -9.16 -12.19 1.57
C ASP A 242 -10.61 -12.40 1.17
N ALA A 243 -11.55 -11.85 1.93
CA ALA A 243 -12.99 -11.89 1.66
C ALA A 243 -13.56 -13.30 1.35
N GLY A 244 -12.97 -14.35 1.94
CA GLY A 244 -13.42 -15.75 1.75
C GLY A 244 -12.77 -16.46 0.56
N GLU A 245 -11.92 -15.78 -0.18
CA GLU A 245 -11.10 -16.29 -1.28
C GLU A 245 -9.61 -16.15 -0.92
N LEU A 246 -8.71 -16.33 -1.88
CA LEU A 246 -7.29 -16.01 -1.75
C LEU A 246 -6.93 -14.91 -2.73
N ILE A 247 -6.09 -13.98 -2.32
CA ILE A 247 -5.34 -13.14 -3.26
C ILE A 247 -3.97 -13.74 -3.49
N VAL A 248 -3.52 -13.70 -4.75
CA VAL A 248 -2.18 -14.10 -5.18
C VAL A 248 -1.58 -12.95 -5.99
N SER A 249 -0.37 -12.56 -5.65
CA SER A 249 0.38 -11.52 -6.35
C SER A 249 1.69 -12.09 -6.90
N PRO A 250 2.08 -11.74 -8.13
CA PRO A 250 3.40 -12.07 -8.69
C PRO A 250 4.54 -11.29 -8.04
N SER A 251 4.23 -10.33 -7.16
CA SER A 251 5.20 -9.45 -6.50
C SER A 251 6.06 -8.60 -7.44
N GLU A 252 5.65 -8.38 -8.67
CA GLU A 252 6.38 -7.58 -9.66
C GLU A 252 6.50 -6.11 -9.25
N GLU A 253 7.56 -5.47 -9.73
CA GLU A 253 7.82 -4.02 -9.62
C GLU A 253 8.12 -3.43 -11.01
N THR A 254 7.20 -3.61 -11.95
CA THR A 254 7.35 -3.11 -13.31
C THR A 254 7.16 -1.61 -13.35
N LYS A 255 8.18 -0.87 -13.82
CA LYS A 255 8.11 0.59 -13.97
C LYS A 255 6.97 0.99 -14.90
N SER A 256 6.22 2.02 -14.50
CA SER A 256 5.06 2.50 -15.22
C SER A 256 5.00 4.05 -15.21
N PHE A 257 3.94 4.60 -15.78
CA PHE A 257 3.57 6.01 -15.71
C PHE A 257 2.28 6.16 -14.91
N PRO A 258 1.93 7.37 -14.45
CA PRO A 258 0.66 7.60 -13.74
C PRO A 258 -0.55 7.30 -14.63
N HIS A 259 -1.37 6.33 -14.23
CA HIS A 259 -2.63 5.95 -14.91
C HIS A 259 -3.45 5.03 -13.98
N ASP A 260 -4.66 4.71 -14.40
CA ASP A 260 -5.45 3.64 -13.76
C ASP A 260 -4.86 2.28 -14.18
N ALA A 261 -4.09 1.66 -13.28
CA ALA A 261 -3.25 0.50 -13.61
C ALA A 261 -4.07 -0.78 -13.68
N TRP A 262 -3.78 -1.59 -14.70
CA TRP A 262 -4.33 -2.93 -14.90
C TRP A 262 -3.22 -3.99 -14.87
N PRO A 263 -3.50 -5.20 -14.38
CA PRO A 263 -2.53 -6.29 -14.39
C PRO A 263 -2.28 -6.78 -15.82
N ALA A 264 -1.05 -7.23 -16.10
CA ALA A 264 -0.78 -8.02 -17.28
C ALA A 264 -1.11 -9.50 -16.98
N GLU A 265 -1.69 -10.20 -17.96
CA GLU A 265 -2.08 -11.61 -17.78
C GLU A 265 -0.86 -12.51 -17.53
N GLU A 266 0.25 -12.21 -18.18
CA GLU A 266 1.51 -12.93 -18.01
C GLU A 266 2.07 -12.80 -16.60
N ASP A 267 2.01 -11.59 -16.00
CA ASP A 267 2.45 -11.36 -14.63
C ASP A 267 1.59 -12.18 -13.64
N LEU A 268 0.25 -12.16 -13.82
CA LEU A 268 -0.66 -12.93 -12.99
C LEU A 268 -0.44 -14.44 -13.12
N ALA A 269 -0.26 -14.92 -14.35
CA ALA A 269 0.01 -16.33 -14.64
C ALA A 269 1.31 -16.79 -13.97
N GLN A 270 2.37 -15.96 -14.03
CA GLN A 270 3.64 -16.26 -13.37
C GLN A 270 3.51 -16.32 -11.85
N GLY A 271 2.79 -15.37 -11.24
CA GLY A 271 2.55 -15.37 -9.79
C GLY A 271 1.76 -16.59 -9.33
N ILE A 272 0.72 -16.96 -10.07
CA ILE A 272 -0.08 -18.16 -9.80
C ILE A 272 0.78 -19.43 -9.98
N PHE A 273 1.57 -19.51 -11.03
CA PHE A 273 2.48 -20.63 -11.28
C PHE A 273 3.48 -20.80 -10.12
N ASN A 274 4.13 -19.73 -9.68
CA ASN A 274 5.08 -19.77 -8.57
C ASN A 274 4.41 -20.22 -7.26
N PHE A 275 3.18 -19.79 -7.01
CA PHE A 275 2.40 -20.23 -5.86
C PHE A 275 2.06 -21.74 -5.96
N GLU A 276 1.58 -22.21 -7.11
CA GLU A 276 1.20 -23.62 -7.34
C GLU A 276 2.39 -24.58 -7.20
N GLU A 277 3.61 -24.15 -7.49
CA GLU A 277 4.81 -24.99 -7.32
C GLU A 277 5.08 -25.38 -5.86
N LEU A 278 4.54 -24.64 -4.88
CA LEU A 278 4.77 -24.88 -3.44
C LEU A 278 3.56 -25.39 -2.68
N VAL A 279 2.43 -25.57 -3.38
CA VAL A 279 1.17 -26.04 -2.78
C VAL A 279 0.55 -27.17 -3.59
N THR A 280 -0.32 -27.94 -2.95
CA THR A 280 -1.09 -29.01 -3.61
C THR A 280 -2.40 -28.53 -4.22
N PHE A 281 -2.63 -27.23 -4.21
CA PHE A 281 -3.81 -26.57 -4.75
C PHE A 281 -3.54 -26.04 -6.16
N SER A 282 -4.47 -26.26 -7.08
CA SER A 282 -4.41 -25.71 -8.44
C SER A 282 -5.52 -24.72 -8.66
N VAL A 283 -5.15 -23.51 -9.09
CA VAL A 283 -6.05 -22.41 -9.38
C VAL A 283 -6.84 -22.70 -10.67
N LYS A 284 -8.16 -22.81 -10.55
CA LYS A 284 -9.04 -23.12 -11.70
C LYS A 284 -9.48 -21.89 -12.47
N ARG A 285 -9.58 -20.76 -11.79
CA ARG A 285 -10.00 -19.48 -12.39
C ARG A 285 -9.55 -18.30 -11.53
N ILE A 286 -9.44 -17.16 -12.16
CA ILE A 286 -9.35 -15.86 -11.51
C ILE A 286 -10.77 -15.30 -11.40
N THR A 287 -11.21 -14.89 -10.21
CA THR A 287 -12.54 -14.31 -9.97
C THR A 287 -12.51 -12.80 -10.19
N SER A 288 -11.42 -12.14 -9.84
CA SER A 288 -11.15 -10.74 -10.16
C SER A 288 -9.64 -10.48 -10.14
N SER A 289 -9.21 -9.41 -10.80
CA SER A 289 -7.82 -8.98 -10.79
C SER A 289 -7.73 -7.46 -10.82
N TRP A 290 -6.66 -6.91 -10.25
CA TRP A 290 -6.39 -5.48 -10.24
C TRP A 290 -4.89 -5.22 -10.11
N ALA A 291 -4.47 -3.99 -10.40
CA ALA A 291 -3.12 -3.54 -10.16
C ALA A 291 -3.10 -2.17 -9.51
N GLY A 292 -2.08 -1.88 -8.70
CA GLY A 292 -1.82 -0.58 -8.12
C GLY A 292 -0.43 -0.08 -8.50
N LEU A 293 -0.19 1.22 -8.35
CA LEU A 293 1.10 1.85 -8.59
C LEU A 293 1.75 2.21 -7.25
N ARG A 294 2.73 1.41 -6.83
CA ARG A 294 3.59 1.74 -5.68
C ARG A 294 4.58 2.79 -6.12
N THR A 295 4.47 4.00 -5.61
CA THR A 295 5.31 5.13 -6.03
C THR A 295 6.46 5.33 -5.06
N PHE A 296 7.69 5.25 -5.57
CA PHE A 296 8.91 5.37 -4.79
C PHE A 296 9.71 6.60 -5.19
N ALA A 297 10.31 7.27 -4.20
CA ALA A 297 11.42 8.18 -4.44
C ALA A 297 12.68 7.41 -4.88
N PRO A 298 13.70 8.08 -5.47
CA PRO A 298 14.91 7.40 -5.95
C PRO A 298 15.64 6.55 -4.91
N ASP A 299 15.62 6.94 -3.63
CA ASP A 299 16.22 6.22 -2.51
C ASP A 299 15.26 5.27 -1.79
N ARG A 300 14.02 5.14 -2.31
CA ARG A 300 12.93 4.35 -1.78
C ARG A 300 12.47 4.77 -0.36
N THR A 301 12.77 5.98 0.06
CA THR A 301 12.31 6.56 1.33
C THR A 301 11.16 7.53 1.06
N LEU A 302 10.20 7.64 2.01
CA LEU A 302 9.14 8.64 1.90
C LEU A 302 9.72 10.05 1.89
N VAL A 303 9.12 10.94 1.11
CA VAL A 303 9.41 12.36 1.13
C VAL A 303 8.29 13.08 1.88
N ILE A 304 8.61 13.57 3.06
CA ILE A 304 7.69 14.28 3.96
C ILE A 304 8.36 15.57 4.41
N GLY A 305 7.87 16.71 3.94
CA GLY A 305 8.44 18.00 4.32
C GLY A 305 8.14 19.10 3.35
N HIS A 306 8.44 20.33 3.76
CA HIS A 306 8.37 21.49 2.89
C HIS A 306 9.43 21.41 1.80
N ASP A 307 9.08 21.88 0.61
CA ASP A 307 10.05 22.05 -0.47
C ASP A 307 11.05 23.16 -0.11
N PRO A 308 12.36 22.93 -0.26
CA PRO A 308 13.37 23.90 0.17
C PRO A 308 13.36 25.21 -0.61
N GLU A 309 12.90 25.21 -1.86
CA GLU A 309 12.80 26.40 -2.71
C GLU A 309 11.42 27.06 -2.64
N ASN A 310 10.39 26.28 -2.25
CA ASN A 310 9.00 26.73 -2.14
C ASN A 310 8.39 26.31 -0.78
N PRO A 311 8.67 26.99 0.32
CA PRO A 311 8.27 26.56 1.66
C PRO A 311 6.75 26.49 1.90
N HIS A 312 5.95 27.03 0.99
CA HIS A 312 4.48 26.88 0.98
C HIS A 312 4.01 25.59 0.29
N PHE A 313 4.92 24.84 -0.35
CA PHE A 313 4.65 23.53 -0.94
C PHE A 313 5.16 22.42 -0.02
N PHE A 314 4.30 21.45 0.29
CA PHE A 314 4.62 20.33 1.17
C PHE A 314 4.51 19.00 0.43
N TRP A 315 5.59 18.24 0.44
CA TRP A 315 5.63 16.89 -0.10
C TRP A 315 5.09 15.89 0.92
N LEU A 316 4.19 15.02 0.47
CA LEU A 316 3.74 13.85 1.22
C LEU A 316 3.61 12.67 0.24
N ALA A 317 4.74 12.11 -0.16
CA ALA A 317 4.83 11.23 -1.31
C ALA A 317 5.87 10.10 -1.11
N GLY A 318 5.91 9.16 -2.05
CA GLY A 318 6.88 8.08 -2.03
C GLY A 318 6.54 6.96 -1.05
N GLN A 319 5.26 6.78 -0.69
CA GLN A 319 4.81 5.75 0.25
C GLN A 319 5.10 4.32 -0.24
N GLY A 320 5.36 4.11 -1.52
CA GLY A 320 5.75 2.82 -2.08
C GLY A 320 4.82 1.69 -1.68
N GLY A 321 5.37 0.67 -1.01
CA GLY A 321 4.61 -0.44 -0.42
C GLY A 321 4.21 -0.24 1.04
N TYR A 322 4.47 0.93 1.65
CA TYR A 322 4.41 1.17 3.11
C TYR A 322 3.28 2.10 3.55
N GLY A 323 2.45 2.60 2.63
CA GLY A 323 1.54 3.72 2.87
C GLY A 323 0.50 3.54 3.97
N PHE A 324 0.19 2.31 4.34
CA PHE A 324 -0.80 2.01 5.40
C PHE A 324 -0.19 1.72 6.77
N GLN A 325 1.10 1.52 6.84
CA GLN A 325 1.78 1.21 8.09
C GLN A 325 2.64 2.35 8.65
#